data_b4e6ac95b2218b7e432bd17e3ebf2c87
#
_entry.id   b4e6ac95b2218b7e432bd17e3ebf2c87
#
_cell.length_a   1.000
_cell.length_b   1.000
_cell.length_c   1.000
_cell.angle_alpha   90.00
_cell.angle_beta   90.00
_cell.angle_gamma   90.00
#
_symmetry.space_group_name_H-M   'P 1'
#
loop_
_entity.id
_entity.type
_entity.pdbx_description
1 polymer ?
#
loop_
_entity_poly.entity_id
_entity_poly.type
_entity_poly.pdbx_seq_one_letter_code
_entity_poly.pdbx_strand_id
1 'polypeptide(L)'
;QRIFGENYVQEGVRKIQYFRDAQPQAEFEWHFIGPLQSNKSRLVAEHFDWVQSIDRLKIARRLSEQRPSSMPALNVLIEVNIDDEETKSGVAPDDLLAIVKEVAVLPNLKLRGLMCIPSAQADEAQSRAAFAKMKSLFEFCRKEGFDFDTLSMGMSADFALAIDQGATMVRVGSAIFGARDYSNR
;
A
#
# COMPACT_ATOMS: atom_id res chain seq x y z
N GLN A 1 1.08 18.12 -7.18
CA GLN A 1 0.84 16.81 -6.54
C GLN A 1 1.03 16.93 -5.03
N ARG A 2 0.18 16.28 -4.23
CA ARG A 2 0.26 16.31 -2.77
C ARG A 2 0.43 14.93 -2.16
N ILE A 3 0.10 13.87 -2.89
CA ILE A 3 0.17 12.47 -2.44
C ILE A 3 1.39 11.81 -3.08
N PHE A 4 2.28 11.28 -2.27
CA PHE A 4 3.53 10.66 -2.72
C PHE A 4 3.72 9.27 -2.13
N GLY A 5 4.22 8.34 -2.95
CA GLY A 5 4.54 6.97 -2.56
C GLY A 5 6.04 6.71 -2.53
N GLU A 6 6.53 6.11 -1.45
CA GLU A 6 7.93 5.77 -1.24
C GLU A 6 8.11 4.27 -1.03
N ASN A 7 9.17 3.71 -1.64
CA ASN A 7 9.48 2.29 -1.52
C ASN A 7 10.58 1.98 -0.49
N TYR A 8 11.34 2.98 -0.09
CA TYR A 8 12.49 2.81 0.83
C TYR A 8 12.32 3.69 2.05
N VAL A 9 12.33 3.06 3.23
CA VAL A 9 11.98 3.71 4.51
C VAL A 9 12.87 4.93 4.78
N GLN A 10 14.20 4.76 4.73
CA GLN A 10 15.12 5.85 5.08
C GLN A 10 15.06 7.00 4.08
N GLU A 11 14.88 6.70 2.80
CA GLU A 11 14.72 7.72 1.77
C GLU A 11 13.43 8.50 1.96
N GLY A 12 12.32 7.81 2.19
CA GLY A 12 11.02 8.42 2.47
C GLY A 12 11.06 9.32 3.70
N VAL A 13 11.61 8.83 4.82
CA VAL A 13 11.74 9.63 6.05
C VAL A 13 12.55 10.90 5.81
N ARG A 14 13.68 10.83 5.11
CA ARG A 14 14.48 12.03 4.77
C ARG A 14 13.69 13.04 3.92
N LYS A 15 12.92 12.56 2.93
CA LYS A 15 12.06 13.43 2.10
C LYS A 15 10.96 14.08 2.94
N ILE A 16 10.26 13.29 3.78
CA ILE A 16 9.22 13.80 4.68
C ILE A 16 9.76 14.92 5.58
N GLN A 17 10.89 14.69 6.22
CA GLN A 17 11.53 15.69 7.09
C GLN A 17 11.93 16.94 6.30
N TYR A 18 12.60 16.76 5.15
CA TYR A 18 12.99 17.88 4.30
C TYR A 18 11.79 18.75 3.89
N PHE A 19 10.70 18.14 3.42
CA PHE A 19 9.53 18.90 2.97
C PHE A 19 8.75 19.51 4.13
N ARG A 20 8.75 18.89 5.30
CA ARG A 20 8.17 19.48 6.52
C ARG A 20 8.89 20.79 6.90
N ASP A 21 10.22 20.81 6.78
CA ASP A 21 11.01 21.98 7.11
C ASP A 21 10.98 23.04 6.00
N ALA A 22 11.09 22.62 4.73
CA ALA A 22 11.18 23.52 3.59
C ALA A 22 9.81 24.13 3.17
N GLN A 23 8.71 23.41 3.44
CA GLN A 23 7.37 23.80 3.04
C GLN A 23 6.34 23.51 4.16
N PRO A 24 6.44 24.13 5.34
CA PRO A 24 5.63 23.80 6.50
C PRO A 24 4.12 24.04 6.31
N GLN A 25 3.75 24.85 5.31
CA GLN A 25 2.35 25.14 4.96
C GLN A 25 1.78 24.16 3.92
N ALA A 26 2.61 23.28 3.35
CA ALA A 26 2.15 22.31 2.38
C ALA A 26 1.67 21.03 3.07
N GLU A 27 0.43 20.68 2.83
CA GLU A 27 -0.16 19.42 3.30
C GLU A 27 0.19 18.31 2.31
N PHE A 28 1.28 17.58 2.57
CA PHE A 28 1.66 16.39 1.83
C PHE A 28 1.17 15.14 2.55
N GLU A 29 0.65 14.17 1.79
CA GLU A 29 0.27 12.85 2.26
C GLU A 29 1.31 11.82 1.77
N TRP A 30 1.92 11.10 2.70
CA TRP A 30 3.02 10.19 2.42
C TRP A 30 2.61 8.74 2.59
N HIS A 31 2.71 7.97 1.51
CA HIS A 31 2.41 6.55 1.47
C HIS A 31 3.68 5.71 1.42
N PHE A 32 3.81 4.76 2.32
CA PHE A 32 4.80 3.70 2.20
C PHE A 32 4.20 2.56 1.37
N ILE A 33 4.84 2.22 0.25
CA ILE A 33 4.32 1.26 -0.74
C ILE A 33 5.30 0.12 -1.04
N GLY A 34 6.49 0.10 -0.41
CA GLY A 34 7.48 -0.95 -0.56
C GLY A 34 7.36 -2.06 0.49
N PRO A 35 8.12 -3.16 0.36
CA PRO A 35 8.13 -4.23 1.35
C PRO A 35 8.68 -3.72 2.68
N LEU A 36 7.95 -3.98 3.78
CA LEU A 36 8.30 -3.47 5.10
C LEU A 36 9.00 -4.53 5.96
N GLN A 37 10.27 -4.29 6.24
CA GLN A 37 11.01 -5.08 7.22
C GLN A 37 10.59 -4.71 8.65
N SER A 38 10.45 -5.71 9.52
CA SER A 38 9.99 -5.52 10.91
C SER A 38 10.86 -4.55 11.73
N ASN A 39 12.17 -4.50 11.48
CA ASN A 39 13.09 -3.58 12.16
C ASN A 39 12.97 -2.11 11.69
N LYS A 40 12.25 -1.86 10.60
CA LYS A 40 12.00 -0.52 10.04
C LYS A 40 10.58 0.00 10.37
N SER A 41 9.70 -0.83 10.94
CA SER A 41 8.29 -0.50 11.17
C SER A 41 8.09 0.75 12.02
N ARG A 42 8.96 1.01 13.02
CA ARG A 42 8.88 2.20 13.86
C ARG A 42 9.01 3.50 13.06
N LEU A 43 10.04 3.58 12.19
CA LEU A 43 10.25 4.76 11.34
C LEU A 43 9.03 5.03 10.43
N VAL A 44 8.41 3.97 9.93
CA VAL A 44 7.21 4.11 9.10
C VAL A 44 6.02 4.57 9.93
N ALA A 45 5.81 3.96 11.11
CA ALA A 45 4.72 4.35 12.02
C ALA A 45 4.81 5.81 12.49
N GLU A 46 6.02 6.36 12.65
CA GLU A 46 6.27 7.72 13.16
C GLU A 46 6.24 8.81 12.08
N HIS A 47 6.29 8.46 10.79
CA HIS A 47 6.47 9.46 9.72
C HIS A 47 5.44 9.43 8.61
N PHE A 48 4.91 8.25 8.26
CA PHE A 48 4.00 8.09 7.13
C PHE A 48 2.53 8.23 7.53
N ASP A 49 1.68 8.58 6.56
CA ASP A 49 0.23 8.69 6.72
C ASP A 49 -0.48 7.41 6.29
N TRP A 50 0.14 6.65 5.37
CA TRP A 50 -0.35 5.40 4.83
C TRP A 50 0.73 4.33 4.75
N VAL A 51 0.31 3.07 4.93
CA VAL A 51 1.09 1.88 4.57
C VAL A 51 0.24 0.97 3.72
N GLN A 52 0.65 0.75 2.46
CA GLN A 52 -0.13 -0.06 1.52
C GLN A 52 0.34 -1.53 1.46
N SER A 53 1.44 -1.87 2.12
CA SER A 53 2.14 -3.15 2.00
C SER A 53 2.07 -4.00 3.27
N ILE A 54 0.88 -4.11 3.87
CA ILE A 54 0.67 -5.06 4.97
C ILE A 54 0.53 -6.46 4.40
N ASP A 55 1.59 -7.24 4.48
CA ASP A 55 1.69 -8.60 3.96
C ASP A 55 1.53 -9.69 5.04
N ARG A 56 1.55 -9.31 6.32
CA ARG A 56 1.43 -10.23 7.47
C ARG A 56 1.05 -9.51 8.75
N LEU A 57 0.37 -10.20 9.63
CA LEU A 57 -0.13 -9.67 10.90
C LEU A 57 0.97 -9.08 11.80
N LYS A 58 2.17 -9.66 11.80
CA LYS A 58 3.31 -9.15 12.57
C LYS A 58 3.65 -7.69 12.24
N ILE A 59 3.58 -7.32 10.96
CA ILE A 59 3.84 -5.93 10.53
C ILE A 59 2.73 -5.01 11.04
N ALA A 60 1.46 -5.39 10.86
CA ALA A 60 0.32 -4.60 11.33
C ALA A 60 0.38 -4.36 12.85
N ARG A 61 0.63 -5.40 13.65
CA ARG A 61 0.77 -5.28 15.11
C ARG A 61 1.86 -4.30 15.50
N ARG A 62 3.05 -4.40 14.88
CA ARG A 62 4.16 -3.49 15.16
C ARG A 62 3.83 -2.04 14.80
N LEU A 63 3.19 -1.80 13.68
CA LEU A 63 2.77 -0.45 13.28
C LEU A 63 1.74 0.11 14.28
N SER A 64 0.76 -0.69 14.69
CA SER A 64 -0.24 -0.33 15.69
C SER A 64 0.39 0.05 17.04
N GLU A 65 1.32 -0.76 17.54
CA GLU A 65 2.03 -0.54 18.81
C GLU A 65 2.98 0.66 18.77
N GLN A 66 3.53 0.96 17.59
CA GLN A 66 4.56 1.98 17.41
C GLN A 66 4.02 3.33 16.90
N ARG A 67 2.75 3.38 16.49
CA ARG A 67 2.12 4.64 16.08
C ARG A 67 2.02 5.59 17.28
N PRO A 68 2.58 6.80 17.22
CA PRO A 68 2.48 7.76 18.32
C PRO A 68 1.02 8.15 18.56
N SER A 69 0.61 8.21 19.84
CA SER A 69 -0.75 8.60 20.23
C SER A 69 -1.11 10.05 19.87
N SER A 70 -0.11 10.88 19.62
CA SER A 70 -0.26 12.27 19.15
C SER A 70 -0.56 12.37 17.65
N MET A 71 -0.44 11.26 16.91
CA MET A 71 -0.70 11.22 15.46
C MET A 71 -2.07 10.57 15.18
N PRO A 72 -2.73 10.95 14.08
CA PRO A 72 -3.92 10.23 13.62
C PRO A 72 -3.63 8.75 13.39
N ALA A 73 -4.66 7.90 13.43
CA ALA A 73 -4.52 6.49 13.09
C ALA A 73 -3.89 6.33 11.70
N LEU A 74 -2.93 5.41 11.59
CA LEU A 74 -2.23 5.12 10.34
C LEU A 74 -3.18 4.41 9.38
N ASN A 75 -3.40 4.97 8.19
CA ASN A 75 -4.17 4.29 7.16
C ASN A 75 -3.39 3.11 6.60
N VAL A 76 -4.03 1.94 6.51
CA VAL A 76 -3.36 0.73 6.04
C VAL A 76 -4.18 -0.01 4.99
N LEU A 77 -3.48 -0.65 4.04
CA LEU A 77 -4.06 -1.59 3.08
C LEU A 77 -3.38 -2.95 3.27
N ILE A 78 -4.15 -4.01 3.08
CA ILE A 78 -3.59 -5.37 2.99
C ILE A 78 -3.07 -5.56 1.57
N GLU A 79 -1.80 -5.92 1.45
CA GLU A 79 -1.20 -6.35 0.18
C GLU A 79 -1.60 -7.80 -0.11
N VAL A 80 -2.21 -8.04 -1.26
CA VAL A 80 -2.66 -9.36 -1.71
C VAL A 80 -1.72 -9.88 -2.79
N ASN A 81 -1.20 -11.09 -2.62
CA ASN A 81 -0.48 -11.84 -3.65
C ASN A 81 -1.50 -12.41 -4.65
N ILE A 82 -1.88 -11.60 -5.62
CA ILE A 82 -3.00 -11.90 -6.52
C ILE A 82 -2.68 -12.96 -7.55
N ASP A 83 -1.41 -13.09 -7.92
CA ASP A 83 -0.93 -14.05 -8.92
C ASP A 83 -0.54 -15.40 -8.32
N ASP A 84 -0.60 -15.53 -6.98
CA ASP A 84 -0.23 -16.75 -6.24
C ASP A 84 1.22 -17.20 -6.50
N GLU A 85 2.13 -16.23 -6.68
CA GLU A 85 3.56 -16.50 -6.88
C GLU A 85 4.27 -16.61 -5.53
N GLU A 86 4.89 -17.76 -5.23
CA GLU A 86 5.59 -18.02 -3.95
C GLU A 86 6.67 -16.99 -3.58
N THR A 87 7.26 -16.31 -4.57
CA THR A 87 8.35 -15.35 -4.38
C THR A 87 7.87 -13.92 -4.13
N LYS A 88 6.57 -13.64 -4.29
CA LYS A 88 6.00 -12.30 -4.09
C LYS A 88 5.52 -12.07 -2.66
N SER A 89 5.61 -10.82 -2.24
CA SER A 89 4.97 -10.33 -1.01
C SER A 89 3.45 -10.34 -1.15
N GLY A 90 2.79 -10.32 -0.01
CA GLY A 90 1.33 -10.25 0.06
C GLY A 90 0.70 -11.48 0.67
N VAL A 91 -0.53 -11.31 1.10
CA VAL A 91 -1.37 -12.36 1.68
C VAL A 91 -2.00 -13.17 0.56
N ALA A 92 -2.03 -14.49 0.70
CA ALA A 92 -2.78 -15.34 -0.23
C ALA A 92 -4.28 -14.98 -0.20
N PRO A 93 -4.99 -15.00 -1.34
CA PRO A 93 -6.43 -14.70 -1.38
C PRO A 93 -7.27 -15.49 -0.39
N ASP A 94 -6.94 -16.77 -0.14
CA ASP A 94 -7.66 -17.65 0.78
C ASP A 94 -7.47 -17.24 2.25
N ASP A 95 -6.36 -16.63 2.61
CA ASP A 95 -6.05 -16.15 3.97
C ASP A 95 -6.53 -14.70 4.22
N LEU A 96 -7.02 -14.02 3.17
CA LEU A 96 -7.33 -12.59 3.22
C LEU A 96 -8.32 -12.24 4.33
N LEU A 97 -9.44 -12.94 4.43
CA LEU A 97 -10.48 -12.61 5.41
C LEU A 97 -9.98 -12.76 6.85
N ALA A 98 -9.13 -13.75 7.10
CA ALA A 98 -8.55 -13.98 8.43
C ALA A 98 -7.68 -12.81 8.86
N ILE A 99 -6.76 -12.36 8.00
CA ILE A 99 -5.88 -11.23 8.31
C ILE A 99 -6.66 -9.90 8.39
N VAL A 100 -7.65 -9.69 7.54
CA VAL A 100 -8.53 -8.51 7.57
C VAL A 100 -9.21 -8.38 8.94
N LYS A 101 -9.79 -9.47 9.48
CA LYS A 101 -10.43 -9.50 10.81
C LYS A 101 -9.45 -9.13 11.93
N GLU A 102 -8.24 -9.66 11.87
CA GLU A 102 -7.21 -9.39 12.88
C GLU A 102 -6.69 -7.94 12.81
N VAL A 103 -6.50 -7.39 11.59
CA VAL A 103 -5.98 -6.04 11.41
C VAL A 103 -7.03 -4.98 11.70
N ALA A 104 -8.30 -5.22 11.38
CA ALA A 104 -9.39 -4.28 11.58
C ALA A 104 -9.63 -3.88 13.04
N VAL A 105 -9.23 -4.74 14.00
CA VAL A 105 -9.39 -4.48 15.45
C VAL A 105 -8.15 -3.90 16.11
N LEU A 106 -7.04 -3.71 15.36
CA LEU A 106 -5.82 -3.14 15.92
C LEU A 106 -5.99 -1.64 16.20
N PRO A 107 -5.66 -1.16 17.41
CA PRO A 107 -5.71 0.26 17.72
C PRO A 107 -4.69 1.04 16.88
N ASN A 108 -4.92 2.34 16.73
CA ASN A 108 -4.02 3.26 16.00
C ASN A 108 -3.85 2.95 14.50
N LEU A 109 -4.57 1.96 13.96
CA LEU A 109 -4.66 1.69 12.53
C LEU A 109 -6.07 1.95 12.02
N LYS A 110 -6.17 2.38 10.76
CA LYS A 110 -7.42 2.46 10.02
C LYS A 110 -7.28 1.62 8.76
N LEU A 111 -7.89 0.44 8.78
CA LEU A 111 -7.89 -0.45 7.60
C LEU A 111 -8.84 0.10 6.55
N ARG A 112 -8.29 0.48 5.39
CA ARG A 112 -9.00 1.18 4.31
C ARG A 112 -9.33 0.28 3.12
N GLY A 113 -8.69 -0.87 3.00
CA GLY A 113 -8.92 -1.75 1.86
C GLY A 113 -7.72 -2.61 1.47
N LEU A 114 -7.55 -2.80 0.17
CA LEU A 114 -6.60 -3.75 -0.41
C LEU A 114 -5.63 -3.07 -1.38
N MET A 115 -4.46 -3.69 -1.54
CA MET A 115 -3.46 -3.32 -2.54
C MET A 115 -2.92 -4.57 -3.25
N CYS A 116 -2.59 -4.48 -4.53
CA CYS A 116 -1.80 -5.50 -5.23
C CYS A 116 -0.79 -4.90 -6.20
N ILE A 117 0.23 -5.70 -6.51
CA ILE A 117 1.20 -5.47 -7.57
C ILE A 117 1.23 -6.75 -8.43
N PRO A 118 0.45 -6.80 -9.53
CA PRO A 118 0.47 -7.95 -10.44
C PRO A 118 1.85 -8.16 -11.06
N SER A 119 2.03 -9.30 -11.73
CA SER A 119 3.27 -9.64 -12.42
C SER A 119 3.63 -8.58 -13.46
N ALA A 120 4.88 -8.11 -13.42
CA ALA A 120 5.40 -7.19 -14.42
C ALA A 120 5.52 -7.83 -15.83
N GLN A 121 5.41 -9.16 -15.91
CA GLN A 121 5.44 -9.94 -17.15
C GLN A 121 4.04 -10.29 -17.66
N ALA A 122 2.99 -9.92 -16.93
CA ALA A 122 1.61 -10.18 -17.33
C ALA A 122 1.26 -9.42 -18.62
N ASP A 123 0.60 -10.10 -19.52
CA ASP A 123 -0.05 -9.44 -20.65
C ASP A 123 -1.31 -8.68 -20.22
N GLU A 124 -1.96 -7.98 -21.16
CA GLU A 124 -3.15 -7.20 -20.83
C GLU A 124 -4.30 -8.07 -20.31
N ALA A 125 -4.50 -9.26 -20.85
CA ALA A 125 -5.57 -10.15 -20.43
C ALA A 125 -5.32 -10.69 -19.01
N GLN A 126 -4.09 -11.04 -18.69
CA GLN A 126 -3.67 -11.47 -17.36
C GLN A 126 -3.79 -10.32 -16.33
N SER A 127 -3.34 -9.12 -16.70
CA SER A 127 -3.49 -7.94 -15.84
C SER A 127 -4.95 -7.62 -15.56
N ARG A 128 -5.82 -7.68 -16.59
CA ARG A 128 -7.26 -7.50 -16.45
C ARG A 128 -7.88 -8.53 -15.51
N ALA A 129 -7.51 -9.80 -15.65
CA ALA A 129 -7.99 -10.86 -14.78
C ALA A 129 -7.55 -10.66 -13.31
N ALA A 130 -6.29 -10.28 -13.09
CA ALA A 130 -5.77 -9.98 -11.75
C ALA A 130 -6.53 -8.81 -11.10
N PHE A 131 -6.75 -7.71 -11.81
CA PHE A 131 -7.49 -6.56 -11.30
C PHE A 131 -8.97 -6.89 -11.03
N ALA A 132 -9.62 -7.68 -11.90
CA ALA A 132 -10.99 -8.15 -11.69
C ALA A 132 -11.10 -9.05 -10.44
N LYS A 133 -10.11 -9.93 -10.22
CA LYS A 133 -10.03 -10.77 -9.00
C LYS A 133 -9.85 -9.90 -7.76
N MET A 134 -8.98 -8.89 -7.80
CA MET A 134 -8.81 -7.92 -6.71
C MET A 134 -10.10 -7.18 -6.38
N LYS A 135 -10.83 -6.73 -7.40
CA LYS A 135 -12.14 -6.08 -7.23
C LYS A 135 -13.13 -7.02 -6.54
N SER A 136 -13.15 -8.28 -6.92
CA SER A 136 -14.04 -9.28 -6.31
C SER A 136 -13.69 -9.51 -4.83
N LEU A 137 -12.40 -9.58 -4.47
CA LEU A 137 -11.95 -9.71 -3.08
C LEU A 137 -12.30 -8.46 -2.24
N PHE A 138 -12.15 -7.28 -2.83
CA PHE A 138 -12.51 -6.03 -2.19
C PHE A 138 -14.01 -5.96 -1.88
N GLU A 139 -14.87 -6.29 -2.86
CA GLU A 139 -16.32 -6.32 -2.66
C GLU A 139 -16.76 -7.45 -1.71
N PHE A 140 -16.06 -8.58 -1.70
CA PHE A 140 -16.28 -9.63 -0.72
C PHE A 140 -16.04 -9.13 0.70
N CYS A 141 -14.91 -8.46 0.97
CA CYS A 141 -14.63 -7.89 2.29
C CYS A 141 -15.69 -6.84 2.70
N ARG A 142 -16.16 -6.02 1.76
CA ARG A 142 -17.24 -5.06 2.02
C ARG A 142 -18.56 -5.75 2.41
N LYS A 143 -18.91 -6.85 1.76
CA LYS A 143 -20.09 -7.67 2.11
C LYS A 143 -19.97 -8.31 3.49
N GLU A 144 -18.74 -8.67 3.91
CA GLU A 144 -18.45 -9.15 5.26
C GLU A 144 -18.51 -8.04 6.33
N GLY A 145 -18.82 -6.80 5.97
CA GLY A 145 -19.05 -5.68 6.89
C GLY A 145 -17.85 -4.78 7.12
N PHE A 146 -16.76 -4.92 6.35
CA PHE A 146 -15.62 -4.01 6.44
C PHE A 146 -15.86 -2.72 5.62
N ASP A 147 -15.59 -1.56 6.23
CA ASP A 147 -15.76 -0.25 5.59
C ASP A 147 -14.56 0.08 4.68
N PHE A 148 -14.43 -0.70 3.59
CA PHE A 148 -13.38 -0.51 2.62
C PHE A 148 -13.76 0.56 1.59
N ASP A 149 -12.86 1.53 1.40
CA ASP A 149 -13.00 2.63 0.43
C ASP A 149 -11.84 2.71 -0.57
N THR A 150 -10.75 1.99 -0.32
CA THR A 150 -9.51 2.11 -1.11
C THR A 150 -9.09 0.78 -1.72
N LEU A 151 -9.07 0.73 -3.06
CA LEU A 151 -8.51 -0.36 -3.85
C LEU A 151 -7.32 0.18 -4.64
N SER A 152 -6.11 -0.08 -4.12
CA SER A 152 -4.86 0.42 -4.71
C SER A 152 -4.29 -0.63 -5.67
N MET A 153 -4.39 -0.37 -6.96
CA MET A 153 -3.85 -1.21 -8.03
C MET A 153 -3.61 -0.38 -9.28
N GLY A 154 -2.69 -0.81 -10.14
CA GLY A 154 -2.29 -0.10 -11.35
C GLY A 154 -1.10 0.83 -11.12
N MET A 155 -0.16 0.77 -12.05
CA MET A 155 1.07 1.55 -12.12
C MET A 155 1.20 2.24 -13.48
N SER A 156 2.34 2.86 -13.78
CA SER A 156 2.55 3.64 -15.01
C SER A 156 2.19 2.93 -16.32
N ALA A 157 2.34 1.61 -16.38
CA ALA A 157 2.08 0.84 -17.58
C ALA A 157 0.61 0.41 -17.75
N ASP A 158 -0.14 0.27 -16.65
CA ASP A 158 -1.43 -0.41 -16.62
C ASP A 158 -2.53 0.32 -15.83
N PHE A 159 -2.27 1.56 -15.37
CA PHE A 159 -3.23 2.29 -14.52
C PHE A 159 -4.60 2.51 -15.19
N ALA A 160 -4.64 2.70 -16.53
CA ALA A 160 -5.90 2.88 -17.24
C ALA A 160 -6.76 1.60 -17.13
N LEU A 161 -6.13 0.44 -17.33
CA LEU A 161 -6.78 -0.86 -17.19
C LEU A 161 -7.25 -1.11 -15.74
N ALA A 162 -6.43 -0.72 -14.75
CA ALA A 162 -6.81 -0.83 -13.35
C ALA A 162 -8.03 0.04 -13.00
N ILE A 163 -8.11 1.26 -13.54
CA ILE A 163 -9.27 2.16 -13.38
C ILE A 163 -10.53 1.51 -13.97
N ASP A 164 -10.44 0.95 -15.18
CA ASP A 164 -11.54 0.23 -15.81
C ASP A 164 -12.05 -0.94 -14.96
N GLN A 165 -11.17 -1.57 -14.19
CA GLN A 165 -11.49 -2.65 -13.26
C GLN A 165 -11.86 -2.15 -11.84
N GLY A 166 -11.99 -0.84 -11.63
CA GLY A 166 -12.50 -0.24 -10.41
C GLY A 166 -11.43 0.11 -9.36
N ALA A 167 -10.18 0.35 -9.76
CA ALA A 167 -9.19 0.95 -8.88
C ALA A 167 -9.68 2.30 -8.36
N THR A 168 -9.48 2.56 -7.07
CA THR A 168 -9.76 3.88 -6.47
C THR A 168 -8.47 4.66 -6.23
N MET A 169 -7.32 3.99 -6.30
CA MET A 169 -5.99 4.56 -6.18
C MET A 169 -5.03 3.91 -7.17
N VAL A 170 -4.27 4.71 -7.90
CA VAL A 170 -3.21 4.27 -8.82
C VAL A 170 -1.86 4.81 -8.37
N ARG A 171 -0.77 4.14 -8.74
CA ARG A 171 0.60 4.48 -8.32
C ARG A 171 1.46 4.79 -9.54
N VAL A 172 1.45 6.04 -9.98
CA VAL A 172 2.18 6.48 -11.18
C VAL A 172 3.57 6.96 -10.78
N GLY A 173 4.60 6.29 -11.22
CA GLY A 173 6.01 6.60 -10.93
C GLY A 173 6.80 6.93 -12.18
N SER A 174 7.23 5.92 -12.95
CA SER A 174 8.12 6.09 -14.09
C SER A 174 7.59 7.01 -15.20
N ALA A 175 6.27 7.12 -15.37
CA ALA A 175 5.66 8.05 -16.31
C ALA A 175 5.80 9.53 -15.89
N ILE A 176 6.07 9.82 -14.61
CA ILE A 176 6.26 11.18 -14.09
C ILE A 176 7.75 11.46 -13.85
N PHE A 177 8.45 10.54 -13.19
CA PHE A 177 9.83 10.74 -12.72
C PHE A 177 10.90 10.12 -13.62
N GLY A 178 10.50 9.45 -14.72
CA GLY A 178 11.42 8.68 -15.56
C GLY A 178 11.76 7.29 -15.00
N ALA A 179 12.51 6.53 -15.78
CA ALA A 179 13.02 5.24 -15.33
C ALA A 179 14.04 5.41 -14.20
N ARG A 180 14.02 4.49 -13.22
CA ARG A 180 15.03 4.52 -12.14
C ARG A 180 16.41 4.17 -12.69
N ASP A 181 17.39 4.99 -12.35
CA ASP A 181 18.80 4.67 -12.57
C ASP A 181 19.33 3.89 -11.35
N TYR A 182 19.70 2.64 -11.57
CA TYR A 182 20.29 1.74 -10.57
C TYR A 182 21.82 1.67 -10.65
N SER A 183 22.47 2.48 -11.51
CA SER A 183 23.91 2.42 -11.76
C SER A 183 24.78 2.91 -10.60
N ASN A 184 24.19 3.56 -9.59
CA ASN A 184 24.89 4.17 -8.46
C ASN A 184 24.58 3.50 -7.10
N ARG A 185 24.32 2.17 -7.09
CA ARG A 185 24.12 1.41 -5.84
C ARG A 185 25.23 0.44 -5.59
#